data_c64327bdb77807f4e3f88d1bb73ba08d
#
_entry.id   c64327bdb77807f4e3f88d1bb73ba08d
#
_cell.length_a   1.000
_cell.length_b   1.000
_cell.length_c   1.000
_cell.angle_alpha   90.00
_cell.angle_beta   90.00
_cell.angle_gamma   90.00
#
_symmetry.space_group_name_H-M   'P 1'
#
loop_
_entity.id
_entity.type
_entity.pdbx_description
1 polymer ?
#
loop_
_entity_poly.entity_id
_entity_poly.type
_entity_poly.pdbx_seq_one_letter_code
_entity_poly.pdbx_strand_id
1 'polypeptide(L)'
;MNGPSRRTFLGGLAATGLAASTVALAGCLGDDDDGENEDTTETDWQEIVQEDVTTGEEFTIAEADTPVVIHTFATYCPTCGSQQNEIADGYESLQEQATFLDLTVDENDEPRDIRDHAEANGFDWKFGIAPSDLTSQLVDEFGQQVTVPPQSPLIIVCPDGTANTIEKVSDPTAIEDALETYCS
;
A
#
# COMPACT_ATOMS: atom_id res chain seq x y z
N MET A 1 -2.73 -51.64 -4.40
CA MET A 1 -3.89 -52.45 -3.98
C MET A 1 -5.02 -51.50 -3.70
N ASN A 2 -6.08 -51.67 -4.50
CA ASN A 2 -7.45 -51.24 -4.31
C ASN A 2 -7.70 -49.73 -4.13
N GLY A 3 -8.51 -49.07 -4.91
CA GLY A 3 -9.46 -49.37 -5.99
C GLY A 3 -10.55 -48.29 -5.97
N PRO A 4 -11.12 -47.85 -7.10
CA PRO A 4 -11.93 -46.65 -7.18
C PRO A 4 -13.42 -46.92 -6.87
N SER A 5 -14.18 -45.90 -6.47
CA SER A 5 -15.64 -45.98 -6.46
C SER A 5 -16.27 -44.80 -7.18
N ARG A 6 -16.70 -45.08 -8.41
CA ARG A 6 -17.64 -44.27 -9.19
C ARG A 6 -19.04 -44.58 -8.69
N ARG A 7 -19.87 -43.59 -8.46
CA ARG A 7 -21.34 -43.77 -8.45
C ARG A 7 -21.98 -42.75 -9.39
N THR A 8 -22.33 -43.30 -10.52
CA THR A 8 -23.29 -42.77 -11.50
C THR A 8 -24.72 -42.96 -10.95
N PHE A 9 -25.52 -41.93 -11.03
CA PHE A 9 -26.98 -42.09 -11.00
C PHE A 9 -27.59 -41.38 -12.21
N LEU A 10 -28.10 -42.22 -13.08
CA LEU A 10 -28.99 -41.89 -14.19
C LEU A 10 -30.47 -42.05 -13.72
N GLY A 11 -31.35 -41.21 -14.25
CA GLY A 11 -32.66 -41.65 -14.53
C GLY A 11 -33.83 -40.76 -14.05
N GLY A 12 -34.63 -40.27 -15.01
CA GLY A 12 -36.00 -39.91 -14.74
C GLY A 12 -36.58 -38.81 -15.63
N LEU A 13 -36.90 -39.15 -16.87
CA LEU A 13 -37.85 -38.41 -17.74
C LEU A 13 -39.29 -38.61 -17.26
N ALA A 14 -40.11 -37.58 -17.22
CA ALA A 14 -41.54 -37.66 -17.48
C ALA A 14 -42.08 -36.30 -17.94
N ALA A 15 -42.73 -36.34 -19.07
CA ALA A 15 -43.40 -35.25 -19.78
C ALA A 15 -44.85 -35.04 -19.33
N THR A 16 -45.41 -33.95 -19.79
CA THR A 16 -46.79 -33.61 -20.19
C THR A 16 -47.49 -32.55 -19.34
N GLY A 17 -48.09 -31.59 -20.07
CA GLY A 17 -49.19 -30.75 -19.59
C GLY A 17 -49.25 -29.35 -20.18
N LEU A 18 -49.84 -29.19 -21.38
CA LEU A 18 -50.29 -27.92 -21.96
C LEU A 18 -51.41 -27.29 -21.11
N ALA A 19 -51.31 -25.99 -20.86
CA ALA A 19 -52.49 -25.11 -20.73
C ALA A 19 -52.07 -23.67 -21.06
N ALA A 20 -52.63 -23.18 -22.14
CA ALA A 20 -52.54 -21.77 -22.53
C ALA A 20 -53.48 -20.94 -21.64
N SER A 21 -52.98 -19.80 -21.17
CA SER A 21 -53.83 -18.68 -20.71
C SER A 21 -53.08 -17.38 -20.94
N THR A 22 -53.50 -16.67 -21.97
CA THR A 22 -53.17 -15.31 -22.27
C THR A 22 -53.84 -14.38 -21.27
N VAL A 23 -53.07 -13.63 -20.49
CA VAL A 23 -53.51 -12.37 -19.87
C VAL A 23 -52.48 -11.32 -20.17
N ALA A 24 -52.82 -10.43 -21.09
CA ALA A 24 -52.11 -9.19 -21.29
C ALA A 24 -52.48 -8.25 -20.15
N LEU A 25 -51.50 -7.86 -19.36
CA LEU A 25 -51.56 -6.65 -18.53
C LEU A 25 -50.26 -5.88 -18.79
N ALA A 26 -50.42 -4.81 -19.57
CA ALA A 26 -49.48 -3.76 -19.66
C ALA A 26 -49.32 -3.10 -18.29
N GLY A 27 -48.15 -3.20 -17.74
CA GLY A 27 -47.71 -2.49 -16.57
C GLY A 27 -46.29 -2.08 -16.81
N CYS A 28 -46.11 -0.92 -17.50
CA CYS A 28 -44.88 -0.19 -17.46
C CYS A 28 -44.77 0.37 -16.04
N LEU A 29 -43.95 -0.23 -15.23
CA LEU A 29 -43.24 0.43 -14.15
C LEU A 29 -41.80 0.14 -14.46
N GLY A 30 -41.14 1.12 -15.07
CA GLY A 30 -39.71 1.23 -15.05
C GLY A 30 -39.33 1.41 -13.61
N ASP A 31 -38.82 0.38 -12.98
CA ASP A 31 -37.80 0.54 -11.97
C ASP A 31 -36.53 0.75 -12.77
N ASP A 32 -36.26 2.03 -13.01
CA ASP A 32 -34.89 2.49 -13.19
C ASP A 32 -34.20 2.22 -11.84
N ASP A 33 -33.70 1.00 -11.70
CA ASP A 33 -32.64 0.70 -10.77
C ASP A 33 -31.41 1.39 -11.38
N ASP A 34 -31.38 2.72 -11.19
CA ASP A 34 -30.16 3.48 -11.20
C ASP A 34 -29.32 2.88 -10.08
N GLY A 35 -28.68 1.75 -10.39
CA GLY A 35 -27.50 1.34 -9.70
C GLY A 35 -26.56 2.53 -9.81
N GLU A 36 -26.58 3.38 -8.79
CA GLU A 36 -25.48 4.26 -8.47
C GLU A 36 -24.29 3.33 -8.38
N ASN A 37 -23.63 3.20 -9.52
CA ASN A 37 -22.23 2.87 -9.55
C ASN A 37 -21.62 4.05 -8.79
N GLU A 38 -21.48 3.90 -7.48
CA GLU A 38 -20.54 4.70 -6.74
C GLU A 38 -19.21 4.36 -7.40
N ASP A 39 -18.87 5.18 -8.39
CA ASP A 39 -17.50 5.37 -8.82
C ASP A 39 -16.79 5.95 -7.59
N THR A 40 -16.48 5.06 -6.65
CA THR A 40 -15.51 5.33 -5.62
C THR A 40 -14.21 5.44 -6.37
N THR A 41 -13.90 6.64 -6.82
CA THR A 41 -12.57 7.00 -7.28
C THR A 41 -11.67 6.71 -6.10
N GLU A 42 -11.00 5.57 -6.14
CA GLU A 42 -10.04 5.18 -5.11
C GLU A 42 -9.00 6.30 -5.08
N THR A 43 -8.81 6.90 -3.91
CA THR A 43 -7.83 7.98 -3.74
C THR A 43 -6.46 7.40 -4.05
N ASP A 44 -5.69 8.07 -4.91
CA ASP A 44 -4.32 7.68 -5.21
C ASP A 44 -3.52 7.57 -3.90
N TRP A 45 -2.70 6.53 -3.76
CA TRP A 45 -1.95 6.28 -2.52
C TRP A 45 -1.05 7.45 -2.12
N GLN A 46 -0.59 8.24 -3.08
CA GLN A 46 0.21 9.44 -2.81
C GLN A 46 -0.61 10.60 -2.23
N GLU A 47 -1.92 10.60 -2.43
CA GLU A 47 -2.88 11.58 -1.90
C GLU A 47 -3.46 11.17 -0.53
N ILE A 48 -3.19 9.93 -0.06
CA ILE A 48 -3.66 9.47 1.24
C ILE A 48 -2.95 10.26 2.34
N VAL A 49 -3.75 10.89 3.20
CA VAL A 49 -3.23 11.70 4.32
C VAL A 49 -2.52 10.81 5.33
N GLN A 50 -1.31 11.17 5.68
CA GLN A 50 -0.47 10.55 6.69
C GLN A 50 -0.32 11.48 7.88
N GLU A 51 -0.10 10.93 9.06
CA GLU A 51 0.32 11.67 10.25
C GLU A 51 1.78 11.32 10.56
N ASP A 52 2.62 12.34 10.67
CA ASP A 52 3.93 12.18 11.27
C ASP A 52 3.76 12.00 12.77
N VAL A 53 3.90 10.78 13.25
CA VAL A 53 3.68 10.44 14.66
C VAL A 53 4.68 11.09 15.62
N THR A 54 5.79 11.64 15.10
CA THR A 54 6.80 12.34 15.92
C THR A 54 6.40 13.78 16.22
N THR A 55 5.73 14.44 15.27
CA THR A 55 5.31 15.86 15.38
C THR A 55 3.80 16.03 15.52
N GLY A 56 3.00 15.08 15.04
CA GLY A 56 1.54 15.17 14.93
C GLY A 56 1.08 16.01 13.74
N GLU A 57 1.96 16.31 12.79
CA GLU A 57 1.62 17.03 11.56
C GLU A 57 1.04 16.06 10.52
N GLU A 58 -0.03 16.47 9.86
CA GLU A 58 -0.57 15.76 8.71
C GLU A 58 0.16 16.18 7.43
N PHE A 59 0.35 15.23 6.50
CA PHE A 59 0.96 15.46 5.20
C PHE A 59 0.46 14.44 4.17
N THR A 60 0.65 14.74 2.89
CA THR A 60 0.51 13.77 1.79
C THR A 60 1.83 13.66 1.05
N ILE A 61 2.05 12.53 0.39
CA ILE A 61 3.25 12.34 -0.45
C ILE A 61 3.15 13.22 -1.69
N ALA A 62 1.95 13.34 -2.27
CA ALA A 62 1.69 14.13 -3.47
C ALA A 62 1.94 15.64 -3.30
N GLU A 63 1.89 16.17 -2.07
CA GLU A 63 2.13 17.60 -1.80
C GLU A 63 3.61 17.93 -1.52
N ALA A 64 4.50 16.94 -1.58
CA ALA A 64 5.91 17.17 -1.33
C ALA A 64 6.57 17.92 -2.51
N ASP A 65 7.23 19.04 -2.23
CA ASP A 65 7.99 19.80 -3.22
C ASP A 65 9.33 19.16 -3.60
N THR A 66 9.79 18.20 -2.81
CA THR A 66 11.03 17.43 -3.01
C THR A 66 10.72 15.94 -3.16
N PRO A 67 11.60 15.14 -3.77
CA PRO A 67 11.44 13.69 -3.76
C PRO A 67 11.18 13.14 -2.36
N VAL A 68 10.34 12.11 -2.25
CA VAL A 68 10.07 11.40 -0.98
C VAL A 68 10.71 10.02 -1.04
N VAL A 69 11.56 9.70 -0.07
CA VAL A 69 12.14 8.37 0.12
C VAL A 69 11.36 7.66 1.21
N ILE A 70 10.60 6.64 0.81
CA ILE A 70 9.78 5.85 1.72
C ILE A 70 10.50 4.56 2.08
N HIS A 71 10.59 4.28 3.37
CA HIS A 71 11.09 3.04 3.91
C HIS A 71 10.00 2.35 4.73
N THR A 72 9.51 1.19 4.27
CA THR A 72 8.59 0.41 5.09
C THR A 72 9.36 -0.43 6.12
N PHE A 73 8.93 -0.38 7.38
CA PHE A 73 9.66 -0.98 8.48
C PHE A 73 8.73 -1.59 9.56
N ALA A 74 9.34 -2.23 10.55
CA ALA A 74 8.73 -2.57 11.82
C ALA A 74 9.76 -2.32 12.92
N THR A 75 9.32 -1.89 14.09
CA THR A 75 10.21 -1.47 15.20
C THR A 75 11.15 -2.58 15.68
N TYR A 76 10.76 -3.85 15.52
CA TYR A 76 11.57 -5.01 15.93
C TYR A 76 12.43 -5.59 14.77
N CYS A 77 12.48 -4.97 13.60
CA CYS A 77 13.15 -5.49 12.41
C CYS A 77 14.63 -5.05 12.34
N PRO A 78 15.62 -5.94 12.56
CA PRO A 78 17.04 -5.55 12.56
C PRO A 78 17.54 -5.01 11.21
N THR A 79 17.05 -5.56 10.09
CA THR A 79 17.40 -5.09 8.74
C THR A 79 16.88 -3.68 8.50
N CYS A 80 15.71 -3.37 9.06
CA CYS A 80 15.15 -2.02 9.01
C CYS A 80 16.01 -1.04 9.78
N GLY A 81 16.44 -1.41 10.99
CA GLY A 81 17.40 -0.61 11.76
C GLY A 81 18.73 -0.39 11.03
N SER A 82 19.19 -1.38 10.25
CA SER A 82 20.38 -1.18 9.41
C SER A 82 20.14 -0.14 8.33
N GLN A 83 19.01 -0.16 7.66
CA GLN A 83 18.65 0.85 6.66
C GLN A 83 18.49 2.25 7.28
N GLN A 84 17.84 2.32 8.44
CA GLN A 84 17.69 3.59 9.17
C GLN A 84 19.04 4.19 9.56
N ASN A 85 20.01 3.36 9.94
CA ASN A 85 21.37 3.83 10.21
C ASN A 85 22.07 4.35 8.95
N GLU A 86 21.91 3.70 7.79
CA GLU A 86 22.45 4.21 6.52
C GLU A 86 21.82 5.57 6.17
N ILE A 87 20.50 5.72 6.36
CA ILE A 87 19.84 7.01 6.18
C ILE A 87 20.43 8.04 7.15
N ALA A 88 20.58 7.71 8.44
CA ALA A 88 21.12 8.62 9.45
C ALA A 88 22.55 9.07 9.14
N ASP A 89 23.39 8.16 8.64
CA ASP A 89 24.78 8.46 8.27
C ASP A 89 24.90 9.50 7.13
N GLY A 90 23.90 9.56 6.24
CA GLY A 90 23.84 10.53 5.15
C GLY A 90 22.84 11.66 5.34
N TYR A 91 22.05 11.65 6.41
CA TYR A 91 20.88 12.52 6.56
C TYR A 91 21.15 14.00 6.43
N GLU A 92 22.27 14.48 6.99
CA GLU A 92 22.66 15.91 6.94
C GLU A 92 22.74 16.44 5.49
N SER A 93 23.19 15.62 4.54
CA SER A 93 23.27 15.99 3.11
C SER A 93 22.01 15.64 2.33
N LEU A 94 21.38 14.52 2.66
CA LEU A 94 20.21 13.99 1.93
C LEU A 94 18.91 14.75 2.22
N GLN A 95 18.74 15.28 3.43
CA GLN A 95 17.56 16.06 3.82
C GLN A 95 17.35 17.36 3.02
N GLU A 96 18.41 17.86 2.38
CA GLU A 96 18.32 19.01 1.48
C GLU A 96 17.80 18.61 0.08
N GLN A 97 17.85 17.32 -0.25
CA GLN A 97 17.52 16.77 -1.56
C GLN A 97 16.19 16.01 -1.57
N ALA A 98 15.80 15.42 -0.44
CA ALA A 98 14.60 14.59 -0.33
C ALA A 98 13.98 14.65 1.07
N THR A 99 12.68 14.39 1.14
CA THR A 99 11.97 14.10 2.38
C THR A 99 12.05 12.62 2.67
N PHE A 100 12.40 12.24 3.90
CA PHE A 100 12.42 10.83 4.34
C PHE A 100 11.18 10.50 5.15
N LEU A 101 10.62 9.32 4.88
CA LEU A 101 9.41 8.82 5.52
C LEU A 101 9.56 7.34 5.84
N ASP A 102 9.62 7.02 7.12
CA ASP A 102 9.52 5.65 7.60
C ASP A 102 8.06 5.32 7.90
N LEU A 103 7.51 4.31 7.20
CA LEU A 103 6.14 3.84 7.41
C LEU A 103 6.17 2.46 8.05
N THR A 104 5.61 2.31 9.26
CA THR A 104 5.38 0.97 9.77
C THR A 104 4.21 0.32 9.05
N VAL A 105 4.42 -0.95 8.72
CA VAL A 105 3.41 -1.83 8.11
C VAL A 105 3.00 -2.95 9.08
N ASP A 106 3.41 -2.86 10.35
CA ASP A 106 3.01 -3.80 11.39
C ASP A 106 1.77 -3.29 12.11
N GLU A 107 0.71 -4.10 12.09
CA GLU A 107 -0.58 -3.78 12.73
C GLU A 107 -0.50 -3.67 14.27
N ASN A 108 0.59 -4.13 14.87
CA ASN A 108 0.80 -4.07 16.32
C ASN A 108 1.63 -2.86 16.77
N ASP A 109 2.26 -2.16 15.84
CA ASP A 109 3.01 -0.95 16.15
C ASP A 109 2.03 0.19 16.53
N GLU A 110 2.27 0.82 17.68
CA GLU A 110 1.48 1.96 18.15
C GLU A 110 2.26 3.28 17.95
N PRO A 111 1.59 4.41 17.77
CA PRO A 111 2.25 5.72 17.58
C PRO A 111 3.30 6.04 18.66
N ARG A 112 3.08 5.54 19.87
CA ARG A 112 4.02 5.71 20.97
C ARG A 112 5.30 4.91 20.75
N ASP A 113 5.19 3.66 20.33
CA ASP A 113 6.35 2.78 20.15
C ASP A 113 7.24 3.28 19.02
N ILE A 114 6.63 3.85 17.97
CA ILE A 114 7.34 4.47 16.83
C ILE A 114 8.06 5.75 17.29
N ARG A 115 7.41 6.62 18.08
CA ARG A 115 8.07 7.79 18.67
C ARG A 115 9.25 7.42 19.55
N ASP A 116 9.03 6.45 20.45
CA ASP A 116 10.07 5.96 21.35
C ASP A 116 11.25 5.36 20.53
N HIS A 117 10.96 4.68 19.41
CA HIS A 117 11.96 4.16 18.49
C HIS A 117 12.76 5.28 17.81
N ALA A 118 12.10 6.27 17.23
CA ALA A 118 12.75 7.40 16.56
C ALA A 118 13.62 8.19 17.55
N GLU A 119 13.09 8.52 18.73
CA GLU A 119 13.79 9.26 19.79
C GLU A 119 15.01 8.50 20.34
N ALA A 120 14.85 7.20 20.61
CA ALA A 120 15.93 6.36 21.15
C ALA A 120 17.13 6.23 20.20
N ASN A 121 16.90 6.33 18.88
CA ASN A 121 17.93 6.22 17.85
C ASN A 121 18.39 7.57 17.31
N GLY A 122 17.72 8.67 17.67
CA GLY A 122 18.06 10.02 17.18
C GLY A 122 17.71 10.22 15.71
N PHE A 123 16.66 9.56 15.22
CA PHE A 123 16.17 9.74 13.86
C PHE A 123 15.28 10.98 13.76
N ASP A 124 15.61 11.88 12.83
CA ASP A 124 15.06 13.23 12.77
C ASP A 124 14.29 13.48 11.46
N TRP A 125 13.60 12.45 10.97
CA TRP A 125 12.73 12.49 9.80
C TRP A 125 11.33 12.02 10.13
N LYS A 126 10.43 11.97 9.12
CA LYS A 126 9.03 11.61 9.33
C LYS A 126 8.83 10.12 9.59
N PHE A 127 7.96 9.82 10.53
CA PHE A 127 7.51 8.47 10.86
C PHE A 127 6.00 8.38 10.83
N GLY A 128 5.45 7.39 10.15
CA GLY A 128 4.01 7.18 10.03
C GLY A 128 3.60 5.72 10.23
N ILE A 129 2.29 5.54 10.38
CA ILE A 129 1.64 4.22 10.34
C ILE A 129 0.89 4.13 9.02
N ALA A 130 1.24 3.16 8.17
CA ALA A 130 0.56 2.96 6.92
C ALA A 130 -0.88 2.47 7.15
N PRO A 131 -1.91 3.24 6.79
CA PRO A 131 -3.27 2.75 6.85
C PRO A 131 -3.49 1.62 5.83
N SER A 132 -4.54 0.83 6.02
CA SER A 132 -4.76 -0.39 5.23
C SER A 132 -4.96 -0.13 3.73
N ASP A 133 -5.56 0.98 3.36
CA ASP A 133 -5.76 1.41 1.97
C ASP A 133 -4.42 1.79 1.31
N LEU A 134 -3.56 2.55 2.00
CA LEU A 134 -2.20 2.83 1.54
C LEU A 134 -1.40 1.53 1.39
N THR A 135 -1.43 0.66 2.40
CA THR A 135 -0.72 -0.62 2.36
C THR A 135 -1.16 -1.47 1.17
N SER A 136 -2.47 -1.53 0.90
CA SER A 136 -3.02 -2.30 -0.24
C SER A 136 -2.53 -1.76 -1.57
N GLN A 137 -2.56 -0.45 -1.76
CA GLN A 137 -2.11 0.19 -3.01
C GLN A 137 -0.58 0.07 -3.21
N LEU A 138 0.21 0.17 -2.14
CA LEU A 138 1.66 -0.09 -2.21
C LEU A 138 1.95 -1.54 -2.61
N VAL A 139 1.15 -2.50 -2.14
CA VAL A 139 1.26 -3.91 -2.55
C VAL A 139 0.90 -4.09 -4.01
N ASP A 140 -0.15 -3.42 -4.50
CA ASP A 140 -0.59 -3.51 -5.89
C ASP A 140 0.46 -2.93 -6.85
N GLU A 141 1.14 -1.86 -6.46
CA GLU A 141 2.14 -1.20 -7.30
C GLU A 141 3.54 -1.83 -7.20
N PHE A 142 4.01 -2.12 -5.99
CA PHE A 142 5.38 -2.58 -5.74
C PHE A 142 5.50 -4.04 -5.36
N GLY A 143 4.37 -4.74 -5.18
CA GLY A 143 4.33 -6.15 -4.81
C GLY A 143 4.38 -6.41 -3.30
N GLN A 144 4.14 -7.67 -2.94
CA GLN A 144 4.01 -8.12 -1.55
C GLN A 144 5.24 -7.83 -0.67
N GLN A 145 6.41 -7.64 -1.26
CA GLN A 145 7.64 -7.38 -0.49
C GLN A 145 7.56 -6.11 0.37
N VAL A 146 6.73 -5.12 -0.01
CA VAL A 146 6.59 -3.88 0.77
C VAL A 146 5.99 -4.11 2.15
N THR A 147 5.27 -5.22 2.34
CA THR A 147 4.70 -5.63 3.64
C THR A 147 5.58 -6.62 4.40
N VAL A 148 6.78 -6.92 3.89
CA VAL A 148 7.76 -7.79 4.53
C VAL A 148 8.98 -6.94 4.89
N PRO A 149 9.01 -6.24 6.04
CA PRO A 149 9.99 -5.21 6.36
C PRO A 149 11.45 -5.57 6.08
N PRO A 150 11.94 -6.80 6.36
CA PRO A 150 13.33 -7.17 6.05
C PRO A 150 13.67 -7.23 4.55
N GLN A 151 12.65 -7.28 3.67
CA GLN A 151 12.82 -7.45 2.22
C GLN A 151 12.26 -6.27 1.42
N SER A 152 11.55 -5.34 2.09
CA SER A 152 10.95 -4.21 1.40
C SER A 152 12.04 -3.33 0.77
N PRO A 153 11.86 -2.90 -0.49
CA PRO A 153 12.74 -1.90 -1.09
C PRO A 153 12.54 -0.53 -0.44
N LEU A 154 13.47 0.40 -0.68
CA LEU A 154 13.15 1.82 -0.57
C LEU A 154 12.34 2.24 -1.80
N ILE A 155 11.30 3.04 -1.59
CA ILE A 155 10.48 3.62 -2.66
C ILE A 155 10.88 5.09 -2.78
N ILE A 156 11.22 5.52 -3.98
CA ILE A 156 11.55 6.92 -4.29
C ILE A 156 10.41 7.48 -5.13
N VAL A 157 9.73 8.49 -4.61
CA VAL A 157 8.64 9.19 -5.29
C VAL A 157 9.13 10.57 -5.69
N CYS A 158 9.06 10.88 -6.98
CA CYS A 158 9.48 12.18 -7.49
C CYS A 158 8.32 13.19 -7.46
N PRO A 159 8.59 14.51 -7.49
CA PRO A 159 7.55 15.54 -7.45
C PRO A 159 6.56 15.49 -8.63
N ASP A 160 6.89 14.79 -9.72
CA ASP A 160 5.98 14.56 -10.84
C ASP A 160 5.05 13.34 -10.64
N GLY A 161 5.13 12.69 -9.47
CA GLY A 161 4.35 11.52 -9.10
C GLY A 161 4.94 10.18 -9.55
N THR A 162 6.05 10.19 -10.31
CA THR A 162 6.70 8.93 -10.70
C THR A 162 7.35 8.26 -9.49
N ALA A 163 7.16 6.94 -9.36
CA ALA A 163 7.70 6.16 -8.27
C ALA A 163 8.64 5.06 -8.78
N ASN A 164 9.77 4.88 -8.11
CA ASN A 164 10.77 3.88 -8.40
C ASN A 164 11.24 3.20 -7.13
N THR A 165 11.89 2.04 -7.24
CA THR A 165 12.42 1.32 -6.08
C THR A 165 13.91 1.08 -6.20
N ILE A 166 14.60 1.07 -5.04
CA ILE A 166 15.97 0.60 -4.90
C ILE A 166 16.06 -0.47 -3.82
N GLU A 167 17.12 -1.28 -3.86
CA GLU A 167 17.29 -2.39 -2.92
C GLU A 167 17.49 -1.91 -1.48
N LYS A 168 17.05 -2.69 -0.54
CA LYS A 168 17.42 -2.62 0.87
C LYS A 168 18.66 -3.50 1.09
N VAL A 169 19.71 -3.14 1.76
CA VAL A 169 20.03 -1.91 2.47
C VAL A 169 20.87 -1.03 1.53
N SER A 170 20.37 0.17 1.23
CA SER A 170 21.08 1.14 0.39
C SER A 170 21.82 2.16 1.26
N ASP A 171 23.09 2.38 0.94
CA ASP A 171 23.90 3.41 1.59
C ASP A 171 23.54 4.83 1.08
N PRO A 172 24.02 5.90 1.73
CA PRO A 172 23.69 7.27 1.32
C PRO A 172 24.01 7.58 -0.14
N THR A 173 25.12 7.03 -0.68
CA THR A 173 25.54 7.27 -2.07
C THR A 173 24.55 6.60 -3.05
N ALA A 174 24.11 5.39 -2.74
CA ALA A 174 23.12 4.69 -3.58
C ALA A 174 21.77 5.42 -3.58
N ILE A 175 21.37 6.03 -2.45
CA ILE A 175 20.15 6.84 -2.37
C ILE A 175 20.33 8.13 -3.20
N GLU A 176 21.46 8.82 -3.08
CA GLU A 176 21.76 10.04 -3.84
C GLU A 176 21.78 9.78 -5.35
N ASP A 177 22.48 8.73 -5.80
CA ASP A 177 22.52 8.30 -7.20
C ASP A 177 21.10 7.98 -7.76
N ALA A 178 20.25 7.39 -6.93
CA ALA A 178 18.88 7.07 -7.31
C ALA A 178 18.01 8.32 -7.43
N LEU A 179 18.14 9.28 -6.50
CA LEU A 179 17.46 10.58 -6.59
C LEU A 179 17.85 11.33 -7.87
N GLU A 180 19.15 11.38 -8.19
CA GLU A 180 19.62 11.99 -9.42
C GLU A 180 19.14 11.25 -10.69
N THR A 181 19.05 9.92 -10.63
CA THR A 181 18.66 9.10 -11.79
C THR A 181 17.17 9.18 -12.09
N TYR A 182 16.34 9.17 -11.05
CA TYR A 182 14.89 9.03 -11.21
C TYR A 182 14.15 10.37 -11.18
N CYS A 183 14.65 11.35 -10.44
CA CYS A 183 13.93 12.59 -10.16
C CYS A 183 14.60 13.87 -10.75
N SER A 184 15.40 13.74 -11.81
CA SER A 184 16.08 14.88 -12.47
C SER A 184 15.32 15.41 -13.70
#